data_35620d0b83387108efbb27609d25dcfe
#
_entry.id   35620d0b83387108efbb27609d25dcfe
#
_cell.length_a   1.000
_cell.length_b   1.000
_cell.length_c   1.000
_cell.angle_alpha   90.00
_cell.angle_beta   90.00
_cell.angle_gamma   90.00
#
_symmetry.space_group_name_H-M   'P 1'
#
loop_
_entity.id
_entity.type
_entity.pdbx_description
1 polymer ?
#
loop_
_entity_poly.entity_id
_entity_poly.type
_entity_poly.pdbx_seq_one_letter_code
_entity_poly.pdbx_strand_id
1 'polypeptide(L)'
;MKYLIDTVILIDHLNGIKKATQWLKKNKDSFISPITRAELLVGAEEKEKHSIKFLLDSFETLSINNEIADLAAELRKKHRLKLPDAFQAAIAIINEVKLVTRNTKDFKREMGFIKIPYKL
;
A
#
# COMPACT_ATOMS: atom_id res chain seq x y z
N MET A 1 10.15 11.94 -5.33
CA MET A 1 9.38 10.87 -5.99
C MET A 1 8.26 10.40 -5.07
N LYS A 2 7.06 10.23 -5.63
CA LYS A 2 5.89 9.77 -4.86
C LYS A 2 5.67 8.28 -5.04
N TYR A 3 5.16 7.63 -4.01
CA TYR A 3 4.94 6.18 -3.98
C TYR A 3 3.53 5.88 -3.49
N LEU A 4 3.01 4.72 -3.85
CA LEU A 4 1.84 4.13 -3.21
C LEU A 4 2.35 3.19 -2.11
N ILE A 5 1.93 3.43 -0.88
CA ILE A 5 2.39 2.65 0.28
C ILE A 5 1.48 1.44 0.46
N ASP A 6 2.06 0.24 0.44
CA ASP A 6 1.32 -0.98 0.75
C ASP A 6 1.02 -1.05 2.25
N THR A 7 -0.07 -1.69 2.60
CA THR A 7 -0.55 -1.81 3.99
C THR A 7 0.52 -2.33 4.95
N VAL A 8 1.35 -3.27 4.52
CA VAL A 8 2.39 -3.88 5.36
C VAL A 8 3.37 -2.84 5.93
N ILE A 9 3.66 -1.78 5.18
CA ILE A 9 4.58 -0.73 5.65
C ILE A 9 3.97 0.05 6.82
N LEU A 10 2.68 0.37 6.73
CA LEU A 10 1.99 1.07 7.83
C LEU A 10 1.81 0.14 9.04
N ILE A 11 1.55 -1.14 8.82
CA ILE A 11 1.49 -2.12 9.90
C ILE A 11 2.84 -2.20 10.61
N ASP A 12 3.95 -2.25 9.87
CA ASP A 12 5.28 -2.25 10.45
C ASP A 12 5.50 -0.99 11.31
N HIS A 13 5.12 0.17 10.79
CA HIS A 13 5.22 1.43 11.55
C HIS A 13 4.42 1.37 12.86
N LEU A 14 3.19 0.89 12.81
CA LEU A 14 2.33 0.77 13.98
C LEU A 14 2.87 -0.24 15.00
N ASN A 15 3.61 -1.24 14.52
CA ASN A 15 4.26 -2.24 15.36
C ASN A 15 5.63 -1.79 15.88
N GLY A 16 6.01 -0.54 15.68
CA GLY A 16 7.25 0.01 16.21
C GLY A 16 8.51 -0.34 15.42
N ILE A 17 8.39 -0.76 14.18
CA ILE A 17 9.54 -1.06 13.31
C ILE A 17 10.17 0.27 12.87
N LYS A 18 11.36 0.56 13.39
CA LYS A 18 12.04 1.86 13.14
C LYS A 18 12.31 2.12 11.67
N LYS A 19 12.66 1.10 10.90
CA LYS A 19 12.92 1.23 9.46
C LYS A 19 11.70 1.75 8.71
N ALA A 20 10.50 1.26 9.08
CA ALA A 20 9.25 1.72 8.50
C ALA A 20 8.98 3.18 8.84
N THR A 21 9.11 3.53 10.12
CA THR A 21 8.90 4.90 10.58
C THR A 21 9.85 5.88 9.90
N GLN A 22 11.11 5.52 9.78
CA GLN A 22 12.12 6.37 9.12
C GLN A 22 11.80 6.55 7.63
N TRP A 23 11.40 5.47 6.96
CA TRP A 23 11.03 5.56 5.54
C TRP A 23 9.83 6.49 5.34
N LEU A 24 8.80 6.35 6.18
CA LEU A 24 7.61 7.20 6.11
C LEU A 24 7.95 8.67 6.33
N LYS A 25 8.83 8.97 7.27
CA LYS A 25 9.27 10.36 7.53
C LYS A 25 9.95 11.00 6.33
N LYS A 26 10.68 10.21 5.55
CA LYS A 26 11.38 10.68 4.36
C LYS A 26 10.49 10.79 3.14
N ASN A 27 9.31 10.16 3.17
CA ASN A 27 8.43 10.05 2.01
C ASN A 27 7.00 10.48 2.35
N LYS A 28 6.85 11.60 3.04
CA LYS A 28 5.55 12.10 3.54
C LYS A 28 4.55 12.43 2.44
N ASP A 29 5.00 12.68 1.22
CA ASP A 29 4.16 13.00 0.08
C ASP A 29 3.66 11.75 -0.67
N SER A 30 3.83 10.59 -0.08
CA SER A 30 3.36 9.33 -0.66
C SER A 30 1.83 9.19 -0.54
N PHE A 31 1.29 8.24 -1.29
CA PHE A 31 -0.14 7.97 -1.37
C PHE A 31 -0.49 6.68 -0.66
N ILE A 32 -1.75 6.56 -0.25
CA ILE A 32 -2.36 5.30 0.16
C ILE A 32 -3.62 5.05 -0.67
N SER A 33 -4.14 3.84 -0.61
CA SER A 33 -5.38 3.47 -1.30
C SER A 33 -6.52 3.26 -0.31
N PRO A 34 -7.78 3.24 -0.79
CA PRO A 34 -8.91 2.83 0.03
C PRO A 34 -8.76 1.40 0.58
N ILE A 35 -8.04 0.52 -0.13
CA ILE A 35 -7.76 -0.85 0.34
C ILE A 35 -6.95 -0.79 1.65
N THR A 36 -5.88 -0.02 1.66
CA THR A 36 -5.04 0.15 2.86
C THR A 36 -5.84 0.71 4.03
N ARG A 37 -6.68 1.72 3.76
CA ARG A 37 -7.54 2.29 4.79
C ARG A 37 -8.44 1.21 5.40
N ALA A 38 -9.13 0.45 4.56
CA ALA A 38 -10.05 -0.59 5.01
C ALA A 38 -9.32 -1.68 5.81
N GLU A 39 -8.16 -2.13 5.33
CA GLU A 39 -7.39 -3.18 6.00
C GLU A 39 -6.92 -2.74 7.39
N LEU A 40 -6.43 -1.52 7.52
CA LEU A 40 -5.99 -1.01 8.82
C LEU A 40 -7.16 -0.83 9.80
N LEU A 41 -8.29 -0.33 9.31
CA LEU A 41 -9.46 -0.13 10.17
C LEU A 41 -10.10 -1.44 10.61
N VAL A 42 -10.08 -2.48 9.76
CA VAL A 42 -10.54 -3.82 10.13
C VAL A 42 -9.72 -4.39 11.30
N GLY A 43 -8.40 -4.17 11.26
CA GLY A 43 -7.50 -4.69 12.29
C GLY A 43 -7.43 -3.83 13.56
N ALA A 44 -8.06 -2.65 13.56
CA ALA A 44 -7.95 -1.71 14.68
C ALA A 44 -8.91 -2.06 15.83
N GLU A 45 -8.41 -2.00 17.06
CA GLU A 45 -9.28 -2.02 18.22
C GLU A 45 -10.01 -0.67 18.31
N GLU A 46 -11.15 -0.65 19.01
CA GLU A 46 -11.97 0.56 19.12
C GLU A 46 -11.17 1.75 19.65
N LYS A 47 -10.32 1.54 20.64
CA LYS A 47 -9.48 2.59 21.24
C LYS A 47 -8.40 3.13 20.29
N GLU A 48 -8.07 2.38 19.25
CA GLU A 48 -7.03 2.74 18.28
C GLU A 48 -7.56 3.47 17.06
N LYS A 49 -8.86 3.39 16.79
CA LYS A 49 -9.46 3.91 15.56
C LYS A 49 -9.13 5.37 15.29
N HIS A 50 -9.20 6.20 16.32
CA HIS A 50 -8.96 7.64 16.16
C HIS A 50 -7.53 7.92 15.70
N SER A 51 -6.55 7.31 16.34
CA SER A 51 -5.15 7.50 15.98
C SER A 51 -4.81 6.91 14.62
N ILE A 52 -5.41 5.78 14.27
CA ILE A 52 -5.21 5.17 12.96
C ILE A 52 -5.80 6.04 11.86
N LYS A 53 -7.02 6.57 12.05
CA LYS A 53 -7.62 7.51 11.09
C LYS A 53 -6.79 8.76 10.93
N PHE A 54 -6.24 9.28 12.03
CA PHE A 54 -5.35 10.44 11.97
C PHE A 54 -4.12 10.16 11.09
N LEU A 55 -3.51 8.99 11.27
CA LEU A 55 -2.39 8.57 10.44
C LEU A 55 -2.80 8.46 8.96
N LEU A 56 -3.90 7.77 8.69
CA LEU A 56 -4.38 7.58 7.31
C LEU A 56 -4.69 8.91 6.63
N ASP A 57 -5.30 9.84 7.35
CA ASP A 57 -5.68 11.15 6.82
C ASP A 57 -4.47 12.05 6.55
N SER A 58 -3.29 11.67 7.03
CA SER A 58 -2.05 12.40 6.73
C SER A 58 -1.51 12.11 5.33
N PHE A 59 -2.04 11.10 4.64
CA PHE A 59 -1.64 10.75 3.27
C PHE A 59 -2.74 11.12 2.29
N GLU A 60 -2.34 11.47 1.07
CA GLU A 60 -3.31 11.62 -0.02
C GLU A 60 -3.76 10.24 -0.48
N THR A 61 -5.05 10.09 -0.78
CA THR A 61 -5.63 8.81 -1.22
C THR A 61 -5.77 8.80 -2.74
N LEU A 62 -5.26 7.72 -3.36
CA LEU A 62 -5.53 7.45 -4.78
C LEU A 62 -6.77 6.58 -4.86
N SER A 63 -7.80 7.08 -5.52
CA SER A 63 -9.11 6.42 -5.59
C SER A 63 -9.13 5.21 -6.53
N ILE A 64 -10.19 4.43 -6.43
CA ILE A 64 -10.44 3.26 -7.28
C ILE A 64 -11.58 3.61 -8.23
N ASN A 65 -11.41 3.27 -9.52
CA ASN A 65 -12.43 3.44 -10.55
C ASN A 65 -12.52 2.17 -11.40
N ASN A 66 -13.36 2.19 -12.44
CA ASN A 66 -13.56 1.01 -13.29
C ASN A 66 -12.29 0.61 -14.06
N GLU A 67 -11.53 1.58 -14.53
CA GLU A 67 -10.26 1.30 -15.23
C GLU A 67 -9.30 0.52 -14.32
N ILE A 68 -9.18 0.93 -13.06
CA ILE A 68 -8.34 0.25 -12.09
C ILE A 68 -8.89 -1.15 -11.79
N ALA A 69 -10.21 -1.29 -11.64
CA ALA A 69 -10.83 -2.58 -11.40
C ALA A 69 -10.57 -3.56 -12.55
N ASP A 70 -10.69 -3.09 -13.79
CA ASP A 70 -10.43 -3.92 -14.96
C ASP A 70 -8.99 -4.40 -15.01
N LEU A 71 -8.05 -3.50 -14.75
CA LEU A 71 -6.61 -3.86 -14.68
C LEU A 71 -6.32 -4.81 -13.52
N ALA A 72 -6.95 -4.59 -12.37
CA ALA A 72 -6.77 -5.47 -11.21
C ALA A 72 -7.19 -6.91 -11.55
N ALA A 73 -8.30 -7.08 -12.28
CA ALA A 73 -8.75 -8.39 -12.72
C ALA A 73 -7.71 -9.08 -13.61
N GLU A 74 -7.12 -8.34 -14.55
CA GLU A 74 -6.06 -8.87 -15.42
C GLU A 74 -4.82 -9.28 -14.64
N LEU A 75 -4.39 -8.41 -13.71
CA LEU A 75 -3.19 -8.67 -12.90
C LEU A 75 -3.38 -9.88 -11.98
N ARG A 76 -4.57 -10.03 -11.41
CA ARG A 76 -4.89 -11.20 -10.61
C ARG A 76 -4.74 -12.49 -11.41
N LYS A 77 -5.28 -12.51 -12.61
CA LYS A 77 -5.19 -13.68 -13.50
C LYS A 77 -3.74 -13.97 -13.90
N LYS A 78 -3.01 -12.94 -14.29
CA LYS A 78 -1.64 -13.09 -14.81
C LYS A 78 -0.64 -13.47 -13.72
N HIS A 79 -0.73 -12.84 -12.56
CA HIS A 79 0.26 -12.98 -11.47
C HIS A 79 -0.25 -13.78 -10.29
N ARG A 80 -1.50 -14.26 -10.32
CA ARG A 80 -2.14 -15.01 -9.22
C ARG A 80 -2.13 -14.25 -7.90
N LEU A 81 -2.30 -12.94 -7.97
CA LEU A 81 -2.37 -12.09 -6.78
C LEU A 81 -3.73 -12.26 -6.09
N LYS A 82 -3.75 -12.03 -4.78
CA LYS A 82 -5.01 -11.83 -4.07
C LYS A 82 -5.66 -10.56 -4.59
N LEU A 83 -6.99 -10.48 -4.58
CA LEU A 83 -7.68 -9.33 -5.16
C LEU A 83 -7.26 -7.99 -4.56
N PRO A 84 -7.13 -7.84 -3.22
CA PRO A 84 -6.64 -6.58 -2.66
C PRO A 84 -5.26 -6.19 -3.17
N ASP A 85 -4.34 -7.15 -3.30
CA ASP A 85 -3.00 -6.91 -3.83
C ASP A 85 -3.05 -6.50 -5.30
N ALA A 86 -3.94 -7.13 -6.08
CA ALA A 86 -4.13 -6.79 -7.49
C ALA A 86 -4.63 -5.34 -7.64
N PHE A 87 -5.53 -4.89 -6.75
CA PHE A 87 -5.96 -3.49 -6.73
C PHE A 87 -4.81 -2.54 -6.41
N GLN A 88 -3.98 -2.86 -5.42
CA GLN A 88 -2.80 -2.04 -5.09
C GLN A 88 -1.88 -1.90 -6.30
N ALA A 89 -1.60 -3.00 -6.98
CA ALA A 89 -0.76 -3.00 -8.18
C ALA A 89 -1.38 -2.15 -9.29
N ALA A 90 -2.68 -2.32 -9.54
CA ALA A 90 -3.39 -1.58 -10.59
C ALA A 90 -3.39 -0.06 -10.32
N ILE A 91 -3.62 0.34 -9.07
CA ILE A 91 -3.58 1.76 -8.68
C ILE A 91 -2.19 2.34 -8.97
N ALA A 92 -1.15 1.63 -8.58
CA ALA A 92 0.22 2.09 -8.80
C ALA A 92 0.52 2.24 -10.30
N ILE A 93 0.16 1.26 -11.10
CA ILE A 93 0.43 1.27 -12.55
C ILE A 93 -0.32 2.42 -13.23
N ILE A 94 -1.62 2.57 -12.97
CA ILE A 94 -2.44 3.61 -13.61
C ILE A 94 -1.95 5.01 -13.23
N ASN A 95 -1.49 5.19 -12.00
CA ASN A 95 -1.01 6.49 -11.52
C ASN A 95 0.48 6.70 -11.75
N GLU A 96 1.15 5.74 -12.41
CA GLU A 96 2.58 5.84 -12.75
C GLU A 96 3.47 6.09 -11.54
N VAL A 97 3.14 5.44 -10.43
CA VAL A 97 3.95 5.43 -9.21
C VAL A 97 4.36 3.99 -8.89
N LYS A 98 5.36 3.83 -8.04
CA LYS A 98 5.74 2.49 -7.60
C LYS A 98 4.99 2.12 -6.32
N LEU A 99 4.64 0.84 -6.22
CA LEU A 99 4.08 0.27 -5.00
C LEU A 99 5.22 -0.07 -4.06
N VAL A 100 5.25 0.54 -2.89
CA VAL A 100 6.27 0.30 -1.87
C VAL A 100 5.75 -0.77 -0.93
N THR A 101 6.40 -1.93 -0.96
CA THR A 101 6.00 -3.09 -0.17
C THR A 101 7.24 -3.90 0.22
N ARG A 102 7.14 -4.66 1.32
CA ARG A 102 8.15 -5.68 1.60
C ARG A 102 7.59 -7.11 1.45
N ASN A 103 6.41 -7.22 0.87
CA ASN A 103 5.77 -8.51 0.59
C ASN A 103 6.33 -9.10 -0.70
N THR A 104 7.53 -9.68 -0.63
CA THR A 104 8.20 -10.29 -1.79
C THR A 104 7.66 -11.67 -2.13
N LYS A 105 6.81 -12.24 -1.29
CA LYS A 105 6.15 -13.51 -1.57
C LYS A 105 5.12 -13.37 -2.69
N ASP A 106 4.30 -12.31 -2.61
CA ASP A 106 3.23 -12.08 -3.58
C ASP A 106 3.66 -11.12 -4.70
N PHE A 107 4.47 -10.12 -4.37
CA PHE A 107 4.97 -9.13 -5.35
C PHE A 107 6.43 -9.43 -5.69
N LYS A 108 6.68 -9.79 -6.95
CA LYS A 108 8.03 -10.08 -7.42
C LYS A 108 8.69 -8.81 -7.98
N ARG A 109 10.00 -8.65 -7.74
CA ARG A 109 10.75 -7.47 -8.21
C ARG A 109 10.68 -7.28 -9.71
N GLU A 110 10.65 -8.37 -10.47
CA GLU A 110 10.56 -8.34 -11.93
C GLU A 110 9.24 -7.78 -12.45
N MET A 111 8.25 -7.55 -11.58
CA MET A 111 6.98 -6.94 -11.98
C MET A 111 7.12 -5.47 -12.37
N GLY A 112 8.26 -4.84 -12.07
CA GLY A 112 8.57 -3.50 -12.55
C GLY A 112 7.95 -2.33 -11.80
N PHE A 113 6.80 -2.52 -11.18
CA PHE A 113 6.09 -1.47 -10.43
C PHE A 113 6.35 -1.53 -8.91
N ILE A 114 7.26 -2.40 -8.48
CA ILE A 114 7.52 -2.67 -7.06
C ILE A 114 8.80 -1.97 -6.60
N LYS A 115 8.76 -1.42 -5.39
CA LYS A 115 9.95 -0.94 -4.69
C LYS A 115 9.97 -1.54 -3.29
N ILE A 116 11.08 -2.17 -2.93
CA ILE A 116 11.31 -2.70 -1.58
C ILE A 116 12.02 -1.61 -0.78
N PRO A 117 11.39 -1.02 0.24
CA PRO A 117 11.96 0.13 0.93
C PRO A 117 13.01 -0.22 1.97
N TYR A 118 12.93 -1.40 2.55
CA TYR A 118 13.86 -1.90 3.57
C TYR A 118 13.66 -3.40 3.73
N LYS A 119 14.61 -4.05 4.40
CA LYS A 119 14.53 -5.46 4.78
C LYS A 119 14.61 -5.57 6.30
N LEU A 120 13.89 -6.50 6.85
CA LEU A 120 13.93 -6.78 8.29
C LEU A 120 14.93 -7.87 8.62
#